data_85d6a31a895fc46c64e5e7be197d3b24
#
_entry.id   85d6a31a895fc46c64e5e7be197d3b24
#
_cell.length_a   1.000
_cell.length_b   1.000
_cell.length_c   1.000
_cell.angle_alpha   90.00
_cell.angle_beta   90.00
_cell.angle_gamma   90.00
#
_symmetry.space_group_name_H-M   'P 1'
#
loop_
_entity.id
_entity.type
_entity.pdbx_description
1 polymer ?
#
loop_
_entity_poly.entity_id
_entity_poly.type
_entity_poly.pdbx_seq_one_letter_code
_entity_poly.pdbx_strand_id
1 'polypeptide(L)'
;MTQPARVIILCGFMGTGKTATGHALASLLSVPFFDTDRMIEDASGKLVSDIFANDGEDHFRQLEGEVVRSLQSGARVKNGAVIATGGGILLRDDTHLALASLGKMIVLDAPLALIAERAESLRDRPLLPRTTSGEIDRAAMEALYNRRAAGYERISWHVDTTGRTPPEVAFEIADRLEHAEGMIHLRVGTRPLLSARAKRGEAGVSRVVVQRGALASLGMWVQEVGITGPVFVFSSRSVAGFHGLSVRKSLDGAGIKSRFIEIDDSETAKNMDQAERLLYELADAQATRDAAVIALGGGVTGDVAGFVAATYMRGVALVQVPTTLVAQADASIGGKVGVNHPRAKNLIGTIHQPHLVLSDPDTLATLPARELAGGMAEVVKTAIIGSPSLFEKLRAASAGGAPQNDPTLLESAVRECVRIKGHIVEADPFERDERRVLNLGHTLGHAIETAAGYGTISHGEAVSIGLVAALNVSVKRGVATSDFLEATKAILIASGLPVHMPVLDAAALASAMGNDKKRRSSGLTFVLPVAPGEVRIVSDVTEDELIRAATA
;
A
#
# COMPACT_ATOMS: atom_id res chain seq x y z
N MET A 1 22.19 5.77 -9.28
CA MET A 1 22.48 4.32 -9.11
C MET A 1 21.27 3.59 -9.64
N THR A 2 21.41 2.81 -10.71
CA THR A 2 20.37 1.92 -11.24
C THR A 2 19.91 1.00 -10.13
N GLN A 3 18.60 0.83 -9.97
CA GLN A 3 18.03 -0.21 -9.08
C GLN A 3 18.78 -1.53 -9.32
N PRO A 4 19.11 -2.29 -8.27
CA PRO A 4 19.68 -3.60 -8.48
C PRO A 4 18.73 -4.41 -9.35
N ALA A 5 19.26 -5.00 -10.40
CA ALA A 5 18.51 -5.78 -11.38
C ALA A 5 17.75 -6.90 -10.65
N ARG A 6 16.43 -6.88 -10.70
CA ARG A 6 15.59 -7.87 -10.03
C ARG A 6 15.46 -9.12 -10.87
N VAL A 7 16.03 -10.21 -10.43
CA VAL A 7 15.71 -11.52 -10.98
C VAL A 7 14.66 -12.19 -10.11
N ILE A 8 13.54 -12.60 -10.72
CA ILE A 8 12.44 -13.29 -10.06
C ILE A 8 12.35 -14.69 -10.61
N ILE A 9 12.32 -15.68 -9.73
CA ILE A 9 12.37 -17.09 -10.11
C ILE A 9 11.06 -17.73 -9.65
N LEU A 10 10.25 -18.16 -10.61
CA LEU A 10 9.00 -18.86 -10.37
C LEU A 10 9.24 -20.35 -10.30
N CYS A 11 9.04 -20.92 -9.13
CA CYS A 11 9.12 -22.34 -8.83
C CYS A 11 7.71 -22.93 -8.63
N GLY A 12 7.61 -24.24 -8.50
CA GLY A 12 6.36 -24.93 -8.20
C GLY A 12 6.14 -26.15 -9.08
N PHE A 13 5.12 -26.94 -8.75
CA PHE A 13 4.80 -28.17 -9.46
C PHE A 13 4.32 -27.88 -10.89
N MET A 14 4.36 -28.88 -11.75
CA MET A 14 3.79 -28.78 -13.12
C MET A 14 2.29 -28.45 -13.04
N GLY A 15 1.78 -27.60 -13.94
CA GLY A 15 0.37 -27.21 -13.93
C GLY A 15 0.01 -26.07 -12.96
N THR A 16 0.95 -25.55 -12.16
CA THR A 16 0.69 -24.38 -11.28
C THR A 16 0.69 -23.04 -11.99
N GLY A 17 0.95 -23.00 -13.31
CA GLY A 17 0.85 -21.79 -14.12
C GLY A 17 2.12 -20.95 -14.24
N LYS A 18 3.30 -21.48 -13.89
CA LYS A 18 4.59 -20.75 -13.92
C LYS A 18 4.89 -20.00 -15.21
N THR A 19 4.80 -20.68 -16.35
CA THR A 19 5.12 -20.08 -17.65
C THR A 19 4.15 -18.96 -18.01
N ALA A 20 2.84 -19.16 -17.81
CA ALA A 20 1.83 -18.15 -18.12
C ALA A 20 1.91 -16.94 -17.18
N THR A 21 2.06 -17.20 -15.86
CA THR A 21 2.29 -16.15 -14.85
C THR A 21 3.62 -15.43 -15.09
N GLY A 22 4.67 -16.18 -15.49
CA GLY A 22 5.98 -15.63 -15.80
C GLY A 22 5.95 -14.64 -16.96
N HIS A 23 5.25 -14.97 -18.04
CA HIS A 23 5.05 -14.04 -19.15
C HIS A 23 4.28 -12.78 -18.72
N ALA A 24 3.19 -12.95 -17.97
CA ALA A 24 2.41 -11.82 -17.46
C ALA A 24 3.24 -10.91 -16.53
N LEU A 25 4.02 -11.52 -15.62
CA LEU A 25 4.88 -10.81 -14.69
C LEU A 25 6.03 -10.08 -15.39
N ALA A 26 6.70 -10.73 -16.35
CA ALA A 26 7.78 -10.14 -17.14
C ALA A 26 7.28 -8.93 -17.95
N SER A 27 6.08 -9.05 -18.55
CA SER A 27 5.42 -7.95 -19.25
C SER A 27 5.09 -6.79 -18.29
N LEU A 28 4.57 -7.10 -17.09
CA LEU A 28 4.22 -6.12 -16.06
C LEU A 28 5.45 -5.34 -15.57
N LEU A 29 6.57 -6.05 -15.37
CA LEU A 29 7.82 -5.48 -14.88
C LEU A 29 8.72 -4.91 -15.99
N SER A 30 8.34 -5.09 -17.28
CA SER A 30 9.14 -4.68 -18.45
C SER A 30 10.55 -5.28 -18.45
N VAL A 31 10.67 -6.55 -18.08
CA VAL A 31 11.92 -7.33 -18.08
C VAL A 31 11.80 -8.57 -18.97
N PRO A 32 12.92 -9.17 -19.44
CA PRO A 32 12.88 -10.40 -20.20
C PRO A 32 12.31 -11.58 -19.41
N PHE A 33 11.68 -12.52 -20.13
CA PHE A 33 11.20 -13.78 -19.58
C PHE A 33 12.05 -14.94 -20.11
N PHE A 34 12.38 -15.87 -19.22
CA PHE A 34 13.09 -17.11 -19.50
C PHE A 34 12.33 -18.31 -18.92
N ASP A 35 12.26 -19.40 -19.69
CA ASP A 35 11.74 -20.68 -19.24
C ASP A 35 12.89 -21.69 -19.30
N THR A 36 13.27 -22.30 -18.18
CA THR A 36 14.45 -23.20 -18.14
C THR A 36 14.27 -24.44 -19.00
N ASP A 37 13.05 -25.00 -19.08
CA ASP A 37 12.79 -26.17 -19.91
C ASP A 37 13.01 -25.82 -21.40
N ARG A 38 12.54 -24.65 -21.84
CA ARG A 38 12.72 -24.16 -23.20
C ARG A 38 14.19 -23.83 -23.51
N MET A 39 14.92 -23.28 -22.53
CA MET A 39 16.36 -23.04 -22.69
C MET A 39 17.14 -24.33 -22.87
N ILE A 40 16.74 -25.43 -22.22
CA ILE A 40 17.32 -26.76 -22.42
C ILE A 40 17.04 -27.28 -23.82
N GLU A 41 15.78 -27.13 -24.29
CA GLU A 41 15.40 -27.54 -25.65
C GLU A 41 16.19 -26.78 -26.72
N ASP A 42 16.32 -25.45 -26.56
CA ASP A 42 17.06 -24.57 -27.47
C ASP A 42 18.56 -24.94 -27.52
N ALA A 43 19.15 -25.30 -26.35
CA ALA A 43 20.56 -25.64 -26.25
C ALA A 43 20.89 -27.04 -26.73
N SER A 44 20.00 -28.01 -26.50
CA SER A 44 20.21 -29.44 -26.88
C SER A 44 19.71 -29.78 -28.26
N GLY A 45 18.80 -28.98 -28.83
CA GLY A 45 18.08 -29.30 -30.09
C GLY A 45 17.09 -30.46 -29.95
N LYS A 46 16.77 -30.91 -28.73
CA LYS A 46 15.86 -32.01 -28.42
C LYS A 46 14.72 -31.51 -27.54
N LEU A 47 13.53 -32.08 -27.68
CA LEU A 47 12.45 -31.85 -26.74
C LEU A 47 12.78 -32.45 -25.36
N VAL A 48 12.28 -31.85 -24.28
CA VAL A 48 12.44 -32.38 -22.91
C VAL A 48 11.99 -33.85 -22.84
N SER A 49 10.88 -34.21 -23.54
CA SER A 49 10.39 -35.57 -23.66
C SER A 49 11.42 -36.56 -24.23
N ASP A 50 12.11 -36.13 -25.25
CA ASP A 50 13.10 -36.97 -25.95
C ASP A 50 14.36 -37.17 -25.12
N ILE A 51 14.76 -36.14 -24.38
CA ILE A 51 15.88 -36.22 -23.45
C ILE A 51 15.57 -37.23 -22.32
N PHE A 52 14.38 -37.17 -21.72
CA PHE A 52 13.96 -38.15 -20.71
C PHE A 52 13.88 -39.56 -21.23
N ALA A 53 13.35 -39.73 -22.44
CA ALA A 53 13.15 -41.07 -23.06
C ALA A 53 14.48 -41.71 -23.50
N ASN A 54 15.40 -40.92 -24.07
CA ASN A 54 16.58 -41.43 -24.70
C ASN A 54 17.87 -41.29 -23.88
N ASP A 55 17.97 -40.19 -23.13
CA ASP A 55 19.21 -39.83 -22.41
C ASP A 55 19.05 -39.97 -20.87
N GLY A 56 17.82 -40.08 -20.36
CA GLY A 56 17.50 -40.34 -18.95
C GLY A 56 17.41 -39.07 -18.07
N GLU A 57 16.91 -39.25 -16.83
CA GLU A 57 16.69 -38.15 -15.89
C GLU A 57 18.00 -37.49 -15.46
N ASP A 58 19.06 -38.26 -15.22
CA ASP A 58 20.33 -37.72 -14.74
C ASP A 58 20.96 -36.76 -15.77
N HIS A 59 20.87 -37.08 -17.05
CA HIS A 59 21.33 -36.19 -18.11
C HIS A 59 20.53 -34.89 -18.17
N PHE A 60 19.20 -35.00 -18.05
CA PHE A 60 18.35 -33.80 -17.96
C PHE A 60 18.72 -32.91 -16.78
N ARG A 61 19.01 -33.48 -15.60
CA ARG A 61 19.45 -32.72 -14.41
C ARG A 61 20.80 -32.05 -14.60
N GLN A 62 21.71 -32.62 -15.39
CA GLN A 62 22.97 -31.96 -15.77
C GLN A 62 22.69 -30.73 -16.64
N LEU A 63 21.82 -30.85 -17.63
CA LEU A 63 21.40 -29.73 -18.50
C LEU A 63 20.71 -28.61 -17.72
N GLU A 64 19.84 -28.95 -16.75
CA GLU A 64 19.26 -27.95 -15.83
C GLU A 64 20.35 -27.16 -15.11
N GLY A 65 21.38 -27.85 -14.59
CA GLY A 65 22.51 -27.19 -13.92
C GLY A 65 23.32 -26.28 -14.85
N GLU A 66 23.50 -26.67 -16.13
CA GLU A 66 24.21 -25.86 -17.13
C GLU A 66 23.42 -24.59 -17.48
N VAL A 67 22.11 -24.70 -17.66
CA VAL A 67 21.22 -23.54 -17.90
C VAL A 67 21.28 -22.58 -16.73
N VAL A 68 21.19 -23.05 -15.49
CA VAL A 68 21.28 -22.19 -14.30
C VAL A 68 22.64 -21.47 -14.23
N ARG A 69 23.75 -22.17 -14.48
CA ARG A 69 25.08 -21.56 -14.54
C ARG A 69 25.20 -20.51 -15.65
N SER A 70 24.59 -20.77 -16.81
CA SER A 70 24.58 -19.82 -17.93
C SER A 70 23.83 -18.53 -17.57
N LEU A 71 22.74 -18.64 -16.80
CA LEU A 71 21.98 -17.49 -16.29
C LEU A 71 22.80 -16.68 -15.27
N GLN A 72 23.59 -17.36 -14.40
CA GLN A 72 24.45 -16.68 -13.44
C GLN A 72 25.59 -15.88 -14.10
N SER A 73 26.20 -16.42 -15.16
CA SER A 73 27.30 -15.78 -15.86
C SER A 73 26.86 -14.77 -16.92
N GLY A 74 25.57 -14.78 -17.30
CA GLY A 74 25.05 -14.07 -18.47
C GLY A 74 24.69 -12.61 -18.25
N ALA A 75 25.02 -11.76 -19.22
CA ALA A 75 24.54 -10.37 -19.28
C ALA A 75 23.01 -10.26 -19.40
N ARG A 76 22.35 -11.36 -19.74
CA ARG A 76 20.89 -11.41 -20.04
C ARG A 76 20.00 -11.08 -18.84
N VAL A 77 20.45 -11.36 -17.61
CA VAL A 77 19.68 -11.14 -16.37
C VAL A 77 20.16 -9.95 -15.55
N LYS A 78 21.24 -9.27 -15.99
CA LYS A 78 21.83 -8.13 -15.23
C LYS A 78 20.87 -6.95 -15.02
N ASN A 79 19.92 -6.77 -15.92
CA ASN A 79 18.94 -5.68 -15.84
C ASN A 79 17.56 -6.16 -15.34
N GLY A 80 17.51 -7.30 -14.63
CA GLY A 80 16.28 -7.94 -14.18
C GLY A 80 15.76 -8.97 -15.18
N ALA A 81 15.06 -9.97 -14.68
CA ALA A 81 14.42 -11.03 -15.48
C ALA A 81 13.37 -11.74 -14.65
N VAL A 82 12.40 -12.37 -15.33
CA VAL A 82 11.53 -13.40 -14.74
C VAL A 82 11.93 -14.74 -15.33
N ILE A 83 12.19 -15.72 -14.46
CA ILE A 83 12.61 -17.06 -14.82
C ILE A 83 11.56 -18.05 -14.32
N ALA A 84 10.94 -18.81 -15.21
CA ALA A 84 10.12 -19.96 -14.85
C ALA A 84 11.00 -21.22 -14.86
N THR A 85 10.91 -22.04 -13.81
CA THR A 85 11.75 -23.23 -13.67
C THR A 85 11.01 -24.51 -13.97
N GLY A 86 11.74 -25.54 -14.41
CA GLY A 86 11.27 -26.93 -14.42
C GLY A 86 10.83 -27.37 -13.02
N GLY A 87 9.78 -28.22 -12.95
CA GLY A 87 9.18 -28.60 -11.66
C GLY A 87 10.06 -29.48 -10.76
N GLY A 88 11.24 -29.94 -11.21
CA GLY A 88 12.16 -30.77 -10.44
C GLY A 88 13.51 -30.13 -10.14
N ILE A 89 13.74 -28.90 -10.57
CA ILE A 89 15.04 -28.22 -10.50
C ILE A 89 15.54 -28.01 -9.06
N LEU A 90 14.63 -27.97 -8.10
CA LEU A 90 14.92 -27.78 -6.67
C LEU A 90 15.30 -29.08 -5.93
N LEU A 91 15.29 -30.22 -6.61
CA LEU A 91 15.72 -31.50 -6.02
C LEU A 91 17.21 -31.54 -5.74
N ARG A 92 18.00 -30.75 -6.42
CA ARG A 92 19.44 -30.65 -6.23
C ARG A 92 19.83 -29.38 -5.45
N ASP A 93 20.68 -29.56 -4.45
CA ASP A 93 21.12 -28.44 -3.61
C ASP A 93 21.96 -27.41 -4.37
N ASP A 94 22.78 -27.86 -5.32
CA ASP A 94 23.62 -26.97 -6.15
C ASP A 94 22.77 -26.03 -7.02
N THR A 95 21.73 -26.54 -7.68
CA THR A 95 20.82 -25.72 -8.49
C THR A 95 19.94 -24.82 -7.63
N HIS A 96 19.51 -25.29 -6.44
CA HIS A 96 18.76 -24.46 -5.50
C HIS A 96 19.61 -23.27 -5.02
N LEU A 97 20.83 -23.49 -4.56
CA LEU A 97 21.74 -22.42 -4.11
C LEU A 97 22.09 -21.45 -5.25
N ALA A 98 22.30 -21.98 -6.45
CA ALA A 98 22.60 -21.17 -7.61
C ALA A 98 21.41 -20.24 -7.98
N LEU A 99 20.19 -20.76 -7.97
CA LEU A 99 18.98 -19.96 -8.20
C LEU A 99 18.75 -18.93 -7.07
N ALA A 100 18.92 -19.34 -5.82
CA ALA A 100 18.77 -18.43 -4.68
C ALA A 100 19.77 -17.25 -4.72
N SER A 101 20.98 -17.47 -5.28
CA SER A 101 21.97 -16.41 -5.48
C SER A 101 21.64 -15.46 -6.65
N LEU A 102 20.83 -15.91 -7.61
CA LEU A 102 20.42 -15.10 -8.75
C LEU A 102 19.33 -14.08 -8.40
N GLY A 103 18.38 -14.45 -7.54
CA GLY A 103 17.28 -13.57 -7.25
C GLY A 103 16.25 -14.13 -6.29
N LYS A 104 15.07 -13.50 -6.27
CA LYS A 104 14.00 -13.87 -5.38
C LYS A 104 13.22 -15.08 -5.91
N MET A 105 13.19 -16.14 -5.12
CA MET A 105 12.44 -17.36 -5.45
C MET A 105 11.02 -17.28 -4.89
N ILE A 106 10.03 -17.70 -5.70
CA ILE A 106 8.60 -17.69 -5.38
C ILE A 106 8.01 -19.02 -5.84
N VAL A 107 7.28 -19.71 -4.96
CA VAL A 107 6.58 -20.94 -5.29
C VAL A 107 5.13 -20.61 -5.68
N LEU A 108 4.71 -21.09 -6.85
CA LEU A 108 3.30 -21.08 -7.23
C LEU A 108 2.67 -22.40 -6.80
N ASP A 109 1.65 -22.31 -5.95
CA ASP A 109 0.92 -23.44 -5.40
C ASP A 109 -0.48 -23.57 -6.02
N ALA A 110 -0.97 -24.78 -6.06
CA ALA A 110 -2.37 -25.12 -6.33
C ALA A 110 -2.69 -26.51 -5.74
N PRO A 111 -3.94 -26.79 -5.36
CA PRO A 111 -4.37 -28.13 -4.96
C PRO A 111 -4.11 -29.16 -6.07
N LEU A 112 -3.66 -30.36 -5.69
CA LEU A 112 -3.36 -31.43 -6.64
C LEU A 112 -4.54 -31.79 -7.56
N ALA A 113 -5.77 -31.69 -7.05
CA ALA A 113 -6.98 -31.90 -7.83
C ALA A 113 -7.10 -30.89 -9.00
N LEU A 114 -6.84 -29.62 -8.73
CA LEU A 114 -6.85 -28.55 -9.74
C LEU A 114 -5.68 -28.69 -10.73
N ILE A 115 -4.52 -29.12 -10.24
CA ILE A 115 -3.35 -29.39 -11.10
C ILE A 115 -3.67 -30.54 -12.07
N ALA A 116 -4.34 -31.62 -11.60
CA ALA A 116 -4.76 -32.72 -12.44
C ALA A 116 -5.75 -32.26 -13.51
N GLU A 117 -6.76 -31.48 -13.15
CA GLU A 117 -7.73 -30.92 -14.10
C GLU A 117 -7.05 -30.04 -15.18
N ARG A 118 -6.16 -29.15 -14.78
CA ARG A 118 -5.38 -28.32 -15.71
C ARG A 118 -4.48 -29.17 -16.61
N ALA A 119 -3.97 -30.26 -16.10
CA ALA A 119 -3.07 -31.17 -16.81
C ALA A 119 -3.79 -32.05 -17.82
N GLU A 120 -5.07 -32.39 -17.62
CA GLU A 120 -5.89 -33.11 -18.60
C GLU A 120 -6.01 -32.36 -19.93
N SER A 121 -6.03 -31.02 -19.88
CA SER A 121 -6.07 -30.18 -21.09
C SER A 121 -4.72 -30.08 -21.81
N LEU A 122 -3.61 -30.54 -21.21
CA LEU A 122 -2.24 -30.41 -21.71
C LEU A 122 -1.73 -31.80 -22.20
N ARG A 123 -2.08 -32.22 -23.42
CA ARG A 123 -1.75 -33.55 -23.98
C ARG A 123 -0.25 -33.82 -24.15
N ASP A 124 0.61 -32.80 -24.19
CA ASP A 124 2.03 -32.91 -24.60
C ASP A 124 3.05 -32.83 -23.45
N ARG A 125 2.69 -33.24 -22.21
CA ARG A 125 3.65 -33.26 -21.10
C ARG A 125 4.05 -34.69 -20.72
N PRO A 126 5.27 -35.17 -21.08
CA PRO A 126 5.73 -36.54 -20.89
C PRO A 126 5.96 -36.94 -19.43
N LEU A 127 6.10 -35.98 -18.53
CA LEU A 127 6.40 -36.23 -17.10
C LEU A 127 5.14 -36.36 -16.24
N LEU A 128 3.93 -36.24 -16.82
CA LEU A 128 2.69 -36.51 -16.11
C LEU A 128 2.44 -38.04 -16.12
N PRO A 129 2.41 -38.68 -14.95
CA PRO A 129 2.08 -40.09 -14.87
C PRO A 129 0.68 -40.32 -15.44
N ARG A 130 0.59 -41.19 -16.42
CA ARG A 130 -0.68 -41.61 -17.04
C ARG A 130 -0.87 -43.11 -16.88
N THR A 131 -2.12 -43.51 -16.72
CA THR A 131 -2.55 -44.90 -16.73
C THR A 131 -2.44 -45.48 -18.16
N THR A 132 -2.56 -46.78 -18.30
CA THR A 132 -2.63 -47.45 -19.62
C THR A 132 -3.82 -47.00 -20.45
N SER A 133 -4.87 -46.44 -19.83
CA SER A 133 -6.02 -45.82 -20.52
C SER A 133 -5.77 -44.38 -20.97
N GLY A 134 -4.61 -43.79 -20.65
CA GLY A 134 -4.24 -42.41 -21.01
C GLY A 134 -4.73 -41.32 -20.01
N GLU A 135 -5.46 -41.69 -18.98
CA GLU A 135 -5.88 -40.79 -17.89
C GLU A 135 -4.72 -40.47 -16.97
N ILE A 136 -4.82 -39.35 -16.19
CA ILE A 136 -3.80 -39.00 -15.21
C ILE A 136 -3.82 -40.02 -14.06
N ASP A 137 -2.67 -40.63 -13.79
CA ASP A 137 -2.46 -41.44 -12.59
C ASP A 137 -2.29 -40.54 -11.37
N ARG A 138 -3.38 -40.31 -10.63
CA ARG A 138 -3.41 -39.43 -9.46
C ARG A 138 -2.48 -39.90 -8.35
N ALA A 139 -2.36 -41.19 -8.12
CA ALA A 139 -1.50 -41.74 -7.07
C ALA A 139 0.00 -41.53 -7.42
N ALA A 140 0.38 -41.78 -8.66
CA ALA A 140 1.73 -41.52 -9.11
C ALA A 140 2.06 -40.02 -9.17
N MET A 141 1.08 -39.17 -9.48
CA MET A 141 1.23 -37.70 -9.43
C MET A 141 1.42 -37.21 -7.99
N GLU A 142 0.65 -37.72 -7.03
CA GLU A 142 0.80 -37.41 -5.62
C GLU A 142 2.18 -37.85 -5.08
N ALA A 143 2.63 -39.05 -5.42
CA ALA A 143 3.96 -39.54 -5.09
C ALA A 143 5.08 -38.65 -5.67
N LEU A 144 4.90 -38.15 -6.91
CA LEU A 144 5.84 -37.23 -7.54
C LEU A 144 5.82 -35.85 -6.86
N TYR A 145 4.65 -35.35 -6.48
CA TYR A 145 4.52 -34.10 -5.73
C TYR A 145 5.23 -34.20 -4.37
N ASN A 146 4.95 -35.25 -3.60
CA ASN A 146 5.54 -35.46 -2.28
C ASN A 146 7.07 -35.57 -2.33
N ARG A 147 7.63 -36.17 -3.37
CA ARG A 147 9.10 -36.19 -3.57
C ARG A 147 9.68 -34.80 -3.83
N ARG A 148 8.92 -33.85 -4.37
CA ARG A 148 9.37 -32.48 -4.69
C ARG A 148 9.02 -31.47 -3.62
N ALA A 149 8.05 -31.78 -2.74
CA ALA A 149 7.52 -30.87 -1.74
C ALA A 149 8.61 -30.30 -0.83
N ALA A 150 9.57 -31.11 -0.37
CA ALA A 150 10.68 -30.67 0.46
C ALA A 150 11.55 -29.57 -0.22
N GLY A 151 11.65 -29.58 -1.54
CA GLY A 151 12.33 -28.51 -2.30
C GLY A 151 11.53 -27.19 -2.30
N TYR A 152 10.21 -27.27 -2.38
CA TYR A 152 9.34 -26.10 -2.35
C TYR A 152 9.25 -25.48 -0.96
N GLU A 153 9.15 -26.29 0.10
CA GLU A 153 9.07 -25.85 1.50
C GLU A 153 10.29 -25.05 1.97
N ARG A 154 11.44 -25.19 1.28
CA ARG A 154 12.65 -24.39 1.55
C ARG A 154 12.52 -22.92 1.15
N ILE A 155 11.51 -22.59 0.38
CA ILE A 155 11.25 -21.22 -0.11
C ILE A 155 10.14 -20.63 0.74
N SER A 156 10.41 -19.49 1.38
CA SER A 156 9.46 -18.84 2.30
C SER A 156 8.30 -18.11 1.63
N TRP A 157 8.36 -17.91 0.31
CA TRP A 157 7.33 -17.16 -0.40
C TRP A 157 6.50 -18.07 -1.31
N HIS A 158 5.25 -18.27 -0.92
CA HIS A 158 4.27 -19.05 -1.63
C HIS A 158 3.11 -18.17 -2.11
N VAL A 159 2.59 -18.47 -3.32
CA VAL A 159 1.44 -17.79 -3.92
C VAL A 159 0.45 -18.84 -4.42
N ASP A 160 -0.76 -18.82 -3.86
CA ASP A 160 -1.85 -19.69 -4.29
C ASP A 160 -2.43 -19.20 -5.63
N THR A 161 -2.55 -20.11 -6.59
CA THR A 161 -3.10 -19.85 -7.94
C THR A 161 -4.53 -20.38 -8.12
N THR A 162 -5.19 -20.82 -7.04
CA THR A 162 -6.53 -21.40 -7.07
C THR A 162 -7.57 -20.36 -7.49
N GLY A 163 -8.35 -20.66 -8.54
CA GLY A 163 -9.41 -19.77 -9.02
C GLY A 163 -8.94 -18.45 -9.64
N ARG A 164 -7.62 -18.31 -9.90
CA ARG A 164 -7.01 -17.06 -10.37
C ARG A 164 -6.42 -17.18 -11.75
N THR A 165 -6.49 -16.11 -12.49
CA THR A 165 -5.84 -15.98 -13.81
C THR A 165 -4.35 -15.68 -13.67
N PRO A 166 -3.51 -16.02 -14.67
CA PRO A 166 -2.09 -15.69 -14.64
C PRO A 166 -1.78 -14.20 -14.46
N PRO A 167 -2.53 -13.24 -15.05
CA PRO A 167 -2.34 -11.82 -14.78
C PRO A 167 -2.63 -11.41 -13.34
N GLU A 168 -3.64 -11.98 -12.68
CA GLU A 168 -3.96 -11.70 -11.27
C GLU A 168 -2.87 -12.20 -10.32
N VAL A 169 -2.33 -13.40 -10.60
CA VAL A 169 -1.19 -13.94 -9.84
C VAL A 169 0.07 -13.11 -10.07
N ALA A 170 0.35 -12.73 -11.32
CA ALA A 170 1.48 -11.86 -11.66
C ALA A 170 1.39 -10.50 -10.98
N PHE A 171 0.19 -9.95 -10.92
CA PHE A 171 -0.07 -8.70 -10.23
C PHE A 171 0.21 -8.80 -8.72
N GLU A 172 -0.29 -9.85 -8.04
CA GLU A 172 0.00 -10.05 -6.61
C GLU A 172 1.51 -10.17 -6.36
N ILE A 173 2.24 -10.90 -7.22
CA ILE A 173 3.68 -11.04 -7.08
C ILE A 173 4.37 -9.68 -7.24
N ALA A 174 4.02 -8.89 -8.25
CA ALA A 174 4.58 -7.57 -8.48
C ALA A 174 4.28 -6.63 -7.31
N ASP A 175 3.05 -6.61 -6.84
CA ASP A 175 2.59 -5.83 -5.70
C ASP A 175 3.37 -6.19 -4.42
N ARG A 176 3.52 -7.48 -4.12
CA ARG A 176 4.32 -7.93 -2.95
C ARG A 176 5.81 -7.63 -3.09
N LEU A 177 6.38 -7.66 -4.29
CA LEU A 177 7.77 -7.28 -4.55
C LEU A 177 7.97 -5.78 -4.29
N GLU A 178 7.06 -4.95 -4.74
CA GLU A 178 7.07 -3.52 -4.53
C GLU A 178 6.87 -3.17 -3.06
N HIS A 179 5.98 -3.90 -2.35
CA HIS A 179 5.78 -3.76 -0.90
C HIS A 179 7.05 -4.08 -0.10
N ALA A 180 7.79 -5.11 -0.48
CA ALA A 180 9.06 -5.45 0.17
C ALA A 180 10.11 -4.34 0.04
N GLU A 181 9.99 -3.46 -0.97
CA GLU A 181 10.86 -2.30 -1.20
C GLU A 181 10.21 -0.96 -0.78
N GLY A 182 9.04 -1.00 -0.14
CA GLY A 182 8.34 0.21 0.30
C GLY A 182 7.60 0.96 -0.79
N MET A 183 7.39 0.35 -1.96
CA MET A 183 6.58 0.93 -3.04
C MET A 183 5.18 0.33 -3.06
N ILE A 184 4.18 1.18 -3.19
CA ILE A 184 2.78 0.80 -3.32
C ILE A 184 2.21 1.58 -4.51
N HIS A 185 1.61 0.88 -5.46
CA HIS A 185 0.91 1.52 -6.57
C HIS A 185 -0.59 1.54 -6.28
N LEU A 186 -1.15 2.72 -6.15
CA LEU A 186 -2.59 2.93 -6.02
C LEU A 186 -3.19 3.24 -7.39
N ARG A 187 -4.17 2.46 -7.81
CA ARG A 187 -4.88 2.65 -9.07
C ARG A 187 -6.28 3.17 -8.80
N VAL A 188 -6.44 4.47 -8.80
CA VAL A 188 -7.72 5.11 -8.60
C VAL A 188 -8.31 5.53 -9.94
N GLY A 189 -9.17 4.69 -10.54
CA GLY A 189 -9.81 4.98 -11.82
C GLY A 189 -10.90 3.98 -12.20
N THR A 190 -11.84 4.43 -13.04
CA THR A 190 -13.10 3.75 -13.39
C THR A 190 -12.97 2.60 -14.40
N ARG A 191 -11.80 2.05 -14.68
CA ARG A 191 -11.65 0.92 -15.61
C ARG A 191 -11.06 -0.30 -14.94
N PRO A 192 -11.62 -1.49 -15.18
CA PRO A 192 -11.04 -2.74 -14.70
C PRO A 192 -9.64 -2.96 -15.29
N LEU A 193 -8.79 -3.57 -14.49
CA LEU A 193 -7.37 -3.89 -14.66
C LEU A 193 -7.00 -4.76 -15.89
N LEU A 194 -7.66 -4.63 -17.02
CA LEU A 194 -7.40 -5.46 -18.22
C LEU A 194 -6.45 -4.81 -19.23
N SER A 195 -5.87 -3.64 -18.97
CA SER A 195 -4.81 -3.12 -19.83
C SER A 195 -3.49 -3.02 -19.06
N ALA A 196 -2.62 -3.98 -19.23
CA ALA A 196 -1.22 -4.03 -18.79
C ALA A 196 -0.34 -2.92 -19.43
N ARG A 197 -0.91 -1.77 -19.74
CA ARG A 197 -0.25 -0.60 -20.34
C ARG A 197 -0.77 0.70 -19.75
N ALA A 198 -0.75 0.84 -18.42
CA ALA A 198 -0.70 2.19 -17.88
C ALA A 198 0.69 2.75 -18.19
N LYS A 199 0.77 3.60 -19.20
CA LYS A 199 2.00 4.35 -19.48
C LYS A 199 2.31 5.21 -18.26
N ARG A 200 3.61 5.33 -17.92
CA ARG A 200 4.07 6.30 -16.92
C ARG A 200 3.37 7.65 -17.14
N GLY A 201 2.68 8.16 -16.11
CA GLY A 201 1.97 9.44 -16.18
C GLY A 201 0.50 9.39 -16.63
N GLU A 202 -0.15 8.22 -16.73
CA GLU A 202 -1.60 8.18 -17.00
C GLU A 202 -2.40 8.69 -15.80
N ALA A 203 -3.40 9.55 -16.08
CA ALA A 203 -4.34 10.05 -15.08
C ALA A 203 -5.04 8.89 -14.36
N GLY A 204 -4.97 8.86 -13.03
CA GLY A 204 -5.62 7.85 -12.19
C GLY A 204 -4.68 6.82 -11.55
N VAL A 205 -3.37 6.87 -11.80
CA VAL A 205 -2.39 6.03 -11.10
C VAL A 205 -1.54 6.89 -10.17
N SER A 206 -1.56 6.57 -8.88
CA SER A 206 -0.73 7.20 -7.86
C SER A 206 0.36 6.23 -7.41
N ARG A 207 1.62 6.65 -7.50
CA ARG A 207 2.73 5.88 -6.94
C ARG A 207 2.94 6.30 -5.48
N VAL A 208 2.99 5.34 -4.57
CA VAL A 208 3.31 5.60 -3.16
C VAL A 208 4.61 4.90 -2.80
N VAL A 209 5.56 5.65 -2.28
CA VAL A 209 6.84 5.15 -1.77
C VAL A 209 6.84 5.37 -0.26
N VAL A 210 7.05 4.31 0.52
CA VAL A 210 7.23 4.37 1.97
C VAL A 210 8.58 3.75 2.30
N GLN A 211 9.56 4.60 2.53
CA GLN A 211 10.94 4.16 2.78
C GLN A 211 11.70 5.19 3.59
N ARG A 212 12.44 4.75 4.59
CA ARG A 212 13.35 5.61 5.36
C ARG A 212 14.47 6.14 4.46
N GLY A 213 14.76 7.43 4.60
CA GLY A 213 15.76 8.12 3.77
C GLY A 213 15.31 8.41 2.33
N ALA A 214 14.05 8.14 1.97
CA ALA A 214 13.54 8.35 0.60
C ALA A 214 13.58 9.81 0.14
N LEU A 215 13.56 10.76 1.08
CA LEU A 215 13.62 12.19 0.77
C LEU A 215 14.88 12.56 -0.02
N ALA A 216 16.00 11.88 0.24
CA ALA A 216 17.25 12.07 -0.50
C ALA A 216 17.16 11.65 -1.98
N SER A 217 16.17 10.84 -2.35
CA SER A 217 15.94 10.33 -3.70
C SER A 217 14.69 10.95 -4.38
N LEU A 218 14.10 12.00 -3.80
CA LEU A 218 12.87 12.62 -4.31
C LEU A 218 12.99 13.02 -5.79
N GLY A 219 14.12 13.62 -6.22
CA GLY A 219 14.33 14.02 -7.60
C GLY A 219 14.28 12.86 -8.59
N MET A 220 14.85 11.71 -8.21
CA MET A 220 14.76 10.48 -9.00
C MET A 220 13.29 10.03 -9.14
N TRP A 221 12.54 10.01 -8.05
CA TRP A 221 11.13 9.60 -8.06
C TRP A 221 10.24 10.55 -8.87
N VAL A 222 10.51 11.87 -8.81
CA VAL A 222 9.81 12.89 -9.61
C VAL A 222 10.02 12.64 -11.11
N GLN A 223 11.25 12.31 -11.53
CA GLN A 223 11.53 11.92 -12.92
C GLN A 223 10.84 10.62 -13.32
N GLU A 224 10.84 9.62 -12.43
CA GLU A 224 10.22 8.31 -12.68
C GLU A 224 8.71 8.38 -12.91
N VAL A 225 8.01 9.33 -12.27
CA VAL A 225 6.58 9.55 -12.53
C VAL A 225 6.32 10.45 -13.73
N GLY A 226 7.37 10.81 -14.49
CA GLY A 226 7.27 11.53 -15.76
C GLY A 226 7.11 13.04 -15.62
N ILE A 227 7.41 13.64 -14.46
CA ILE A 227 7.41 15.09 -14.26
C ILE A 227 8.72 15.64 -14.82
N THR A 228 8.62 16.51 -15.83
CA THR A 228 9.75 17.10 -16.56
C THR A 228 9.78 18.62 -16.49
N GLY A 229 8.69 19.25 -16.08
CA GLY A 229 8.55 20.70 -15.96
C GLY A 229 9.13 21.27 -14.66
N PRO A 230 9.02 22.58 -14.46
CA PRO A 230 9.45 23.24 -13.24
C PRO A 230 8.61 22.79 -12.04
N VAL A 231 9.24 22.72 -10.87
CA VAL A 231 8.63 22.23 -9.64
C VAL A 231 8.47 23.37 -8.63
N PHE A 232 7.28 23.49 -8.05
CA PHE A 232 6.97 24.43 -6.99
C PHE A 232 6.75 23.69 -5.68
N VAL A 233 7.64 23.89 -4.70
CA VAL A 233 7.59 23.23 -3.40
C VAL A 233 6.87 24.13 -2.42
N PHE A 234 5.67 23.72 -1.99
CA PHE A 234 4.91 24.42 -0.96
C PHE A 234 5.24 23.81 0.40
N SER A 235 5.72 24.61 1.32
CA SER A 235 6.11 24.15 2.65
C SER A 235 6.04 25.29 3.66
N SER A 236 5.71 24.98 4.93
CA SER A 236 5.85 25.96 5.98
C SER A 236 7.32 26.23 6.29
N ARG A 237 7.58 27.38 6.90
CA ARG A 237 8.95 27.78 7.27
C ARG A 237 9.64 26.75 8.17
N SER A 238 8.91 26.19 9.13
CA SER A 238 9.43 25.18 10.06
C SER A 238 9.80 23.89 9.33
N VAL A 239 8.91 23.36 8.50
CA VAL A 239 9.13 22.10 7.74
C VAL A 239 10.25 22.30 6.70
N ALA A 240 10.26 23.42 5.99
CA ALA A 240 11.34 23.77 5.06
C ALA A 240 12.69 23.91 5.79
N GLY A 241 12.69 24.39 7.03
CA GLY A 241 13.90 24.47 7.88
C GLY A 241 14.49 23.09 8.17
N PHE A 242 13.66 22.09 8.43
CA PHE A 242 14.11 20.73 8.73
C PHE A 242 14.46 19.93 7.45
N HIS A 243 13.64 20.01 6.44
CA HIS A 243 13.68 19.08 5.30
C HIS A 243 13.99 19.73 3.96
N GLY A 244 13.84 21.06 3.84
CA GLY A 244 13.96 21.79 2.57
C GLY A 244 15.32 21.65 1.91
N LEU A 245 16.41 21.60 2.68
CA LEU A 245 17.76 21.41 2.12
C LEU A 245 17.93 20.04 1.44
N SER A 246 17.40 18.97 2.07
CA SER A 246 17.43 17.62 1.50
C SER A 246 16.61 17.54 0.21
N VAL A 247 15.40 18.11 0.21
CA VAL A 247 14.53 18.21 -0.96
C VAL A 247 15.23 18.97 -2.10
N ARG A 248 15.79 20.15 -1.81
CA ARG A 248 16.50 20.95 -2.81
C ARG A 248 17.67 20.19 -3.41
N LYS A 249 18.55 19.61 -2.58
CA LYS A 249 19.70 18.82 -3.06
C LYS A 249 19.26 17.66 -3.95
N SER A 250 18.18 16.97 -3.59
CA SER A 250 17.67 15.85 -4.36
C SER A 250 17.12 16.30 -5.73
N LEU A 251 16.36 17.39 -5.78
CA LEU A 251 15.82 17.95 -7.03
C LEU A 251 16.94 18.51 -7.92
N ASP A 252 17.88 19.27 -7.35
CA ASP A 252 19.04 19.83 -8.08
C ASP A 252 19.92 18.70 -8.65
N GLY A 253 20.17 17.64 -7.86
CA GLY A 253 20.92 16.46 -8.28
C GLY A 253 20.27 15.71 -9.45
N ALA A 254 18.96 15.81 -9.59
CA ALA A 254 18.20 15.29 -10.72
C ALA A 254 18.04 16.31 -11.87
N GLY A 255 18.63 17.49 -11.77
CA GLY A 255 18.52 18.54 -12.77
C GLY A 255 17.14 19.21 -12.84
N ILE A 256 16.31 19.07 -11.80
CA ILE A 256 14.96 19.62 -11.73
C ILE A 256 15.01 21.04 -11.15
N LYS A 257 14.54 22.02 -11.92
CA LYS A 257 14.40 23.41 -11.43
C LYS A 257 13.29 23.48 -10.41
N SER A 258 13.59 23.95 -9.19
CA SER A 258 12.62 24.06 -8.12
C SER A 258 12.55 25.46 -7.51
N ARG A 259 11.34 25.91 -7.15
CA ARG A 259 11.08 27.14 -6.40
C ARG A 259 10.29 26.79 -5.13
N PHE A 260 10.80 27.21 -3.96
CA PHE A 260 10.09 27.07 -2.71
C PHE A 260 9.15 28.27 -2.50
N ILE A 261 7.91 27.98 -2.11
CA ILE A 261 6.88 28.94 -1.77
C ILE A 261 6.41 28.65 -0.36
N GLU A 262 6.47 29.65 0.52
CA GLU A 262 6.06 29.51 1.90
C GLU A 262 4.52 29.41 1.99
N ILE A 263 4.03 28.44 2.79
CA ILE A 263 2.63 28.24 3.13
C ILE A 263 2.46 28.30 4.64
N ASP A 264 1.38 28.89 5.12
CA ASP A 264 0.96 28.73 6.52
C ASP A 264 0.26 27.38 6.68
N ASP A 265 0.79 26.50 7.53
CA ASP A 265 0.30 25.15 7.76
C ASP A 265 -0.65 25.03 8.98
N SER A 266 -1.12 26.16 9.51
CA SER A 266 -2.17 26.19 10.52
C SER A 266 -3.55 25.81 9.92
N GLU A 267 -4.38 25.16 10.73
CA GLU A 267 -5.74 24.79 10.30
C GLU A 267 -6.60 26.03 9.94
N THR A 268 -6.33 27.18 10.57
CA THR A 268 -7.01 28.45 10.27
C THR A 268 -6.63 29.03 8.91
N ALA A 269 -5.42 28.76 8.45
CA ALA A 269 -4.93 29.18 7.12
C ALA A 269 -5.33 28.22 6.00
N LYS A 270 -5.95 27.08 6.32
CA LYS A 270 -6.53 26.17 5.32
C LYS A 270 -7.81 26.75 4.72
N ASN A 271 -7.70 27.82 3.96
CA ASN A 271 -8.83 28.60 3.43
C ASN A 271 -8.61 29.05 1.99
N MET A 272 -9.63 29.71 1.41
CA MET A 272 -9.58 30.19 0.01
C MET A 272 -8.55 31.32 -0.19
N ASP A 273 -8.32 32.18 0.79
CA ASP A 273 -7.41 33.30 0.67
C ASP A 273 -5.97 32.81 0.48
N GLN A 274 -5.59 31.78 1.22
CA GLN A 274 -4.28 31.14 1.03
C GLN A 274 -4.18 30.44 -0.33
N ALA A 275 -5.23 29.74 -0.74
CA ALA A 275 -5.24 29.07 -2.05
C ALA A 275 -5.12 30.09 -3.20
N GLU A 276 -5.84 31.22 -3.11
CA GLU A 276 -5.77 32.31 -4.10
C GLU A 276 -4.36 32.90 -4.17
N ARG A 277 -3.74 33.21 -3.03
CA ARG A 277 -2.37 33.69 -2.96
C ARG A 277 -1.39 32.75 -3.67
N LEU A 278 -1.51 31.45 -3.40
CA LEU A 278 -0.64 30.45 -4.03
C LEU A 278 -0.86 30.32 -5.55
N LEU A 279 -2.11 30.49 -6.01
CA LEU A 279 -2.42 30.54 -7.45
C LEU A 279 -1.76 31.75 -8.13
N TYR A 280 -1.75 32.91 -7.49
CA TYR A 280 -1.03 34.09 -7.98
C TYR A 280 0.49 33.87 -8.00
N GLU A 281 1.06 33.24 -6.97
CA GLU A 281 2.51 32.91 -6.96
C GLU A 281 2.93 31.99 -8.12
N LEU A 282 2.07 31.04 -8.51
CA LEU A 282 2.31 30.19 -9.67
C LEU A 282 2.20 30.98 -10.98
N ALA A 283 1.20 31.88 -11.09
CA ALA A 283 0.99 32.71 -12.28
C ALA A 283 2.13 33.72 -12.48
N ASP A 284 2.56 34.39 -11.41
CA ASP A 284 3.68 35.32 -11.43
C ASP A 284 5.02 34.63 -11.78
N ALA A 285 5.15 33.38 -11.37
CA ALA A 285 6.27 32.52 -11.74
C ALA A 285 6.17 31.98 -13.17
N GLN A 286 5.11 32.32 -13.91
CA GLN A 286 4.84 31.85 -15.27
C GLN A 286 4.82 30.31 -15.36
N ALA A 287 4.27 29.65 -14.31
CA ALA A 287 4.16 28.20 -14.29
C ALA A 287 3.33 27.69 -15.46
N THR A 288 3.86 26.74 -16.20
CA THR A 288 3.22 26.15 -17.38
C THR A 288 2.44 24.89 -17.01
N ARG A 289 1.70 24.30 -17.96
CA ARG A 289 0.86 23.14 -17.70
C ARG A 289 1.65 21.87 -17.31
N ASP A 290 2.91 21.79 -17.68
CA ASP A 290 3.87 20.74 -17.32
C ASP A 290 4.54 20.95 -15.96
N ALA A 291 4.23 22.06 -15.28
CA ALA A 291 4.70 22.31 -13.92
C ALA A 291 4.12 21.28 -12.94
N ALA A 292 4.83 21.10 -11.83
CA ALA A 292 4.35 20.27 -10.72
C ALA A 292 4.37 21.04 -9.41
N VAL A 293 3.41 20.74 -8.54
CA VAL A 293 3.37 21.18 -7.15
C VAL A 293 3.83 20.03 -6.26
N ILE A 294 4.82 20.28 -5.40
CA ILE A 294 5.23 19.39 -4.32
C ILE A 294 4.70 19.97 -3.01
N ALA A 295 3.85 19.21 -2.32
CA ALA A 295 3.39 19.51 -0.98
C ALA A 295 4.34 18.87 0.04
N LEU A 296 5.25 19.66 0.62
CA LEU A 296 6.18 19.21 1.67
C LEU A 296 5.65 19.65 3.03
N GLY A 297 4.96 18.74 3.76
CA GLY A 297 4.36 19.10 5.04
C GLY A 297 3.33 18.12 5.56
N GLY A 298 2.50 18.57 6.50
CA GLY A 298 1.39 17.83 7.06
C GLY A 298 0.13 17.84 6.18
N GLY A 299 -1.00 17.39 6.75
CA GLY A 299 -2.28 17.29 6.05
C GLY A 299 -2.79 18.63 5.52
N VAL A 300 -2.63 19.73 6.27
CA VAL A 300 -3.03 21.08 5.83
C VAL A 300 -2.28 21.48 4.57
N THR A 301 -0.95 21.33 4.57
CA THR A 301 -0.11 21.61 3.39
C THR A 301 -0.53 20.75 2.21
N GLY A 302 -0.73 19.44 2.43
CA GLY A 302 -1.16 18.49 1.41
C GLY A 302 -2.49 18.85 0.76
N ASP A 303 -3.48 19.23 1.58
CA ASP A 303 -4.83 19.57 1.11
C ASP A 303 -4.85 20.87 0.32
N VAL A 304 -4.21 21.94 0.84
CA VAL A 304 -4.16 23.25 0.16
C VAL A 304 -3.34 23.18 -1.12
N ALA A 305 -2.14 22.58 -1.06
CA ALA A 305 -1.29 22.43 -2.24
C ALA A 305 -1.95 21.56 -3.32
N GLY A 306 -2.63 20.49 -2.89
CA GLY A 306 -3.39 19.63 -3.79
C GLY A 306 -4.59 20.33 -4.44
N PHE A 307 -5.30 21.18 -3.69
CA PHE A 307 -6.38 22.00 -4.23
C PHE A 307 -5.88 23.02 -5.25
N VAL A 308 -4.75 23.68 -4.96
CA VAL A 308 -4.08 24.59 -5.88
C VAL A 308 -3.62 23.85 -7.14
N ALA A 309 -2.99 22.68 -6.99
CA ALA A 309 -2.57 21.86 -8.13
C ALA A 309 -3.75 21.42 -9.01
N ALA A 310 -4.87 21.06 -8.39
CA ALA A 310 -6.09 20.64 -9.09
C ALA A 310 -6.75 21.76 -9.90
N THR A 311 -6.64 23.00 -9.43
CA THR A 311 -7.35 24.16 -10.01
C THR A 311 -6.48 24.97 -10.96
N TYR A 312 -5.18 25.08 -10.71
CA TYR A 312 -4.25 25.79 -11.58
C TYR A 312 -4.21 25.16 -12.97
N MET A 313 -4.44 25.95 -14.02
CA MET A 313 -4.51 25.51 -15.43
C MET A 313 -5.41 24.28 -15.68
N ARG A 314 -6.43 24.05 -14.84
CA ARG A 314 -7.34 22.90 -14.84
C ARG A 314 -6.67 21.58 -14.45
N GLY A 315 -5.60 21.66 -13.69
CA GLY A 315 -4.83 20.53 -13.15
C GLY A 315 -3.39 20.50 -13.62
N VAL A 316 -2.46 20.56 -12.66
CA VAL A 316 -1.03 20.30 -12.85
C VAL A 316 -0.62 19.11 -11.99
N ALA A 317 0.56 18.54 -12.24
CA ALA A 317 1.04 17.40 -11.49
C ALA A 317 1.17 17.72 -9.99
N LEU A 318 0.77 16.76 -9.14
CA LEU A 318 0.88 16.84 -7.68
C LEU A 318 1.82 15.74 -7.17
N VAL A 319 2.72 16.13 -6.26
CA VAL A 319 3.56 15.23 -5.46
C VAL A 319 3.30 15.53 -4.00
N GLN A 320 2.93 14.52 -3.23
CA GLN A 320 2.79 14.62 -1.78
C GLN A 320 4.07 14.13 -1.11
N VAL A 321 4.65 14.94 -0.24
CA VAL A 321 5.80 14.60 0.61
C VAL A 321 5.38 14.82 2.07
N PRO A 322 4.59 13.87 2.64
CA PRO A 322 4.03 14.01 3.96
C PRO A 322 5.12 13.91 5.04
N THR A 323 5.10 14.85 6.00
CA THR A 323 6.06 14.92 7.11
C THR A 323 5.42 14.73 8.49
N THR A 324 4.11 14.48 8.56
CA THR A 324 3.39 14.09 9.78
C THR A 324 2.88 12.65 9.66
N LEU A 325 2.74 11.96 10.79
CA LEU A 325 2.25 10.57 10.79
C LEU A 325 0.82 10.46 10.24
N VAL A 326 -0.08 11.41 10.58
CA VAL A 326 -1.43 11.49 10.02
C VAL A 326 -1.37 11.58 8.49
N ALA A 327 -0.47 12.41 7.95
CA ALA A 327 -0.36 12.57 6.50
C ALA A 327 0.27 11.34 5.84
N GLN A 328 1.28 10.70 6.45
CA GLN A 328 1.92 9.50 5.92
C GLN A 328 0.99 8.28 5.93
N ALA A 329 0.23 8.10 7.02
CA ALA A 329 -0.64 6.94 7.18
C ALA A 329 -2.04 7.11 6.55
N ASP A 330 -2.50 8.36 6.39
CA ASP A 330 -3.88 8.64 6.00
C ASP A 330 -4.01 9.78 4.98
N ALA A 331 -3.80 11.05 5.33
CA ALA A 331 -4.30 12.19 4.58
C ALA A 331 -3.73 12.31 3.14
N SER A 332 -2.49 11.92 2.87
CA SER A 332 -1.88 11.98 1.53
C SER A 332 -2.43 10.94 0.55
N ILE A 333 -3.22 9.96 1.03
CA ILE A 333 -3.71 8.82 0.25
C ILE A 333 -5.17 9.04 -0.16
N GLY A 334 -5.46 8.85 -1.46
CA GLY A 334 -6.83 8.86 -1.97
C GLY A 334 -7.30 10.18 -2.56
N GLY A 335 -6.38 11.14 -2.73
CA GLY A 335 -6.55 12.33 -3.57
C GLY A 335 -7.60 13.34 -3.12
N LYS A 336 -8.17 13.23 -1.92
CA LYS A 336 -9.04 14.27 -1.36
C LYS A 336 -8.19 15.48 -1.04
N VAL A 337 -8.50 16.61 -1.67
CA VAL A 337 -7.80 17.90 -1.47
C VAL A 337 -8.83 19.02 -1.35
N GLY A 338 -8.53 20.03 -0.53
CA GLY A 338 -9.52 21.08 -0.32
C GLY A 338 -9.15 22.08 0.76
N VAL A 339 -10.05 23.02 0.93
CA VAL A 339 -9.92 24.11 1.90
C VAL A 339 -11.18 24.23 2.75
N ASN A 340 -11.04 24.88 3.90
CA ASN A 340 -12.13 25.13 4.81
C ASN A 340 -12.99 26.31 4.34
N HIS A 341 -14.26 26.24 4.69
CA HIS A 341 -15.20 27.35 4.59
C HIS A 341 -15.63 27.77 6.00
N PRO A 342 -15.96 29.05 6.28
CA PRO A 342 -16.39 29.47 7.61
C PRO A 342 -17.54 28.63 8.22
N ARG A 343 -18.35 27.97 7.39
CA ARG A 343 -19.46 27.12 7.86
C ARG A 343 -19.07 25.66 8.09
N ALA A 344 -17.92 25.19 7.55
CA ALA A 344 -17.52 23.80 7.66
C ALA A 344 -16.09 23.54 7.21
N LYS A 345 -15.41 22.61 7.90
CA LYS A 345 -14.13 22.05 7.44
C LYS A 345 -14.31 21.31 6.11
N ASN A 346 -13.29 21.39 5.25
CA ASN A 346 -13.14 20.62 4.01
C ASN A 346 -14.36 20.72 3.05
N LEU A 347 -15.15 21.81 3.11
CA LEU A 347 -16.37 21.95 2.32
C LEU A 347 -16.06 22.23 0.85
N ILE A 348 -14.96 22.89 0.55
CA ILE A 348 -14.56 23.27 -0.80
C ILE A 348 -13.37 22.39 -1.19
N GLY A 349 -13.56 21.52 -2.15
CA GLY A 349 -12.49 20.60 -2.54
C GLY A 349 -12.81 19.78 -3.78
N THR A 350 -11.87 18.93 -4.13
CA THR A 350 -11.99 18.02 -5.26
C THR A 350 -11.22 16.74 -4.99
N ILE A 351 -11.30 15.78 -5.89
CA ILE A 351 -10.46 14.59 -5.90
C ILE A 351 -9.39 14.78 -6.98
N HIS A 352 -8.14 14.95 -6.56
CA HIS A 352 -6.98 15.09 -7.43
C HIS A 352 -5.89 14.14 -6.98
N GLN A 353 -5.72 13.03 -7.71
CA GLN A 353 -4.75 12.00 -7.33
C GLN A 353 -3.32 12.51 -7.52
N PRO A 354 -2.44 12.36 -6.51
CA PRO A 354 -1.04 12.69 -6.67
C PRO A 354 -0.36 11.71 -7.63
N HIS A 355 0.57 12.18 -8.45
CA HIS A 355 1.43 11.34 -9.28
C HIS A 355 2.38 10.51 -8.43
N LEU A 356 2.79 11.09 -7.29
CA LEU A 356 3.68 10.46 -6.32
C LEU A 356 3.28 10.87 -4.91
N VAL A 357 3.28 9.91 -3.99
CA VAL A 357 3.35 10.14 -2.54
C VAL A 357 4.68 9.57 -2.06
N LEU A 358 5.56 10.41 -1.53
CA LEU A 358 6.85 10.01 -0.98
C LEU A 358 6.84 10.16 0.53
N SER A 359 6.53 9.08 1.24
CA SER A 359 6.55 9.00 2.70
C SER A 359 7.92 8.54 3.17
N ASP A 360 8.64 9.43 3.83
CA ASP A 360 9.90 9.13 4.50
C ASP A 360 9.69 9.13 6.01
N PRO A 361 9.63 7.95 6.67
CA PRO A 361 9.41 7.87 8.10
C PRO A 361 10.49 8.58 8.94
N ASP A 362 11.70 8.83 8.41
CA ASP A 362 12.73 9.58 9.11
C ASP A 362 12.34 11.05 9.32
N THR A 363 11.42 11.60 8.52
CA THR A 363 10.89 12.97 8.73
C THR A 363 10.10 13.10 10.04
N LEU A 364 9.56 12.00 10.57
CA LEU A 364 8.79 11.97 11.80
C LEU A 364 9.65 12.26 13.04
N ALA A 365 10.98 12.12 12.93
CA ALA A 365 11.89 12.46 14.03
C ALA A 365 11.88 13.95 14.41
N THR A 366 11.41 14.83 13.51
CA THR A 366 11.28 16.27 13.77
C THR A 366 9.88 16.68 14.19
N LEU A 367 8.94 15.72 14.22
CA LEU A 367 7.55 15.98 14.55
C LEU A 367 7.39 16.14 16.09
N PRO A 368 6.65 17.14 16.59
CA PRO A 368 6.34 17.24 18.01
C PRO A 368 5.65 15.97 18.53
N ALA A 369 5.99 15.57 19.77
CA ALA A 369 5.50 14.32 20.36
C ALA A 369 3.96 14.20 20.36
N ARG A 370 3.24 15.31 20.61
CA ARG A 370 1.77 15.36 20.58
C ARG A 370 1.21 15.06 19.18
N GLU A 371 1.87 15.59 18.15
CA GLU A 371 1.47 15.36 16.74
C GLU A 371 1.77 13.91 16.30
N LEU A 372 2.92 13.38 16.75
CA LEU A 372 3.27 11.98 16.49
C LEU A 372 2.26 11.04 17.17
N ALA A 373 1.93 11.30 18.45
CA ALA A 373 0.89 10.58 19.18
C ALA A 373 -0.47 10.67 18.46
N GLY A 374 -0.86 11.87 18.00
CA GLY A 374 -2.09 12.07 17.24
C GLY A 374 -2.18 11.19 16.01
N GLY A 375 -1.06 11.00 15.29
CA GLY A 375 -1.01 10.12 14.13
C GLY A 375 -1.21 8.64 14.47
N MET A 376 -0.86 8.21 15.68
CA MET A 376 -1.10 6.83 16.14
C MET A 376 -2.58 6.49 16.21
N ALA A 377 -3.48 7.45 16.44
CA ALA A 377 -4.92 7.20 16.39
C ALA A 377 -5.36 6.68 15.01
N GLU A 378 -4.82 7.26 13.94
CA GLU A 378 -5.09 6.82 12.55
C GLU A 378 -4.46 5.46 12.24
N VAL A 379 -3.28 5.20 12.78
CA VAL A 379 -2.62 3.89 12.65
C VAL A 379 -3.46 2.81 13.34
N VAL A 380 -3.90 3.05 14.58
CA VAL A 380 -4.77 2.13 15.34
C VAL A 380 -6.11 1.94 14.65
N LYS A 381 -6.74 3.03 14.19
CA LYS A 381 -7.98 2.97 13.38
C LYS A 381 -7.82 2.04 12.19
N THR A 382 -6.75 2.22 11.43
CA THR A 382 -6.51 1.44 10.21
C THR A 382 -6.21 -0.03 10.53
N ALA A 383 -5.48 -0.30 11.61
CA ALA A 383 -5.26 -1.66 12.10
C ALA A 383 -6.58 -2.37 12.47
N ILE A 384 -7.48 -1.66 13.15
CA ILE A 384 -8.83 -2.15 13.50
C ILE A 384 -9.64 -2.44 12.22
N ILE A 385 -9.55 -1.60 11.19
CA ILE A 385 -10.32 -1.75 9.95
C ILE A 385 -9.85 -2.96 9.14
N GLY A 386 -8.52 -3.18 9.03
CA GLY A 386 -8.06 -4.12 8.00
C GLY A 386 -6.78 -4.89 8.28
N SER A 387 -6.17 -4.84 9.49
CA SER A 387 -4.93 -5.59 9.76
C SER A 387 -4.83 -6.15 11.18
N PRO A 388 -5.30 -7.40 11.39
CA PRO A 388 -5.07 -8.10 12.65
C PRO A 388 -3.58 -8.17 13.03
N SER A 389 -2.72 -8.37 12.04
CA SER A 389 -1.27 -8.49 12.24
C SER A 389 -0.65 -7.18 12.73
N LEU A 390 -1.06 -6.02 12.18
CA LEU A 390 -0.60 -4.72 12.67
C LEU A 390 -1.13 -4.45 14.08
N PHE A 391 -2.41 -4.76 14.33
CA PHE A 391 -3.00 -4.61 15.66
C PHE A 391 -2.21 -5.38 16.73
N GLU A 392 -1.87 -6.65 16.47
CA GLU A 392 -1.09 -7.47 17.39
C GLU A 392 0.34 -6.96 17.60
N LYS A 393 1.00 -6.44 16.56
CA LYS A 393 2.31 -5.80 16.68
C LYS A 393 2.25 -4.55 17.57
N LEU A 394 1.23 -3.71 17.38
CA LEU A 394 1.02 -2.52 18.22
C LEU A 394 0.73 -2.91 19.67
N ARG A 395 -0.10 -3.94 19.88
CA ARG A 395 -0.42 -4.47 21.22
C ARG A 395 0.83 -5.01 21.92
N ALA A 396 1.65 -5.78 21.24
CA ALA A 396 2.89 -6.29 21.80
C ALA A 396 3.87 -5.17 22.15
N ALA A 397 4.02 -4.18 21.28
CA ALA A 397 4.91 -3.03 21.51
C ALA A 397 4.44 -2.15 22.67
N SER A 398 3.11 -1.97 22.82
CA SER A 398 2.54 -1.14 23.89
C SER A 398 2.83 -1.66 25.31
N ALA A 399 3.12 -2.95 25.47
CA ALA A 399 3.53 -3.53 26.74
C ALA A 399 4.94 -3.07 27.19
N GLY A 400 5.78 -2.64 26.25
CA GLY A 400 7.15 -2.15 26.50
C GLY A 400 7.30 -0.63 26.47
N GLY A 401 6.25 0.12 26.10
CA GLY A 401 6.29 1.58 25.98
C GLY A 401 5.47 2.10 24.81
N ALA A 402 5.77 3.30 24.35
CA ALA A 402 5.08 3.92 23.22
C ALA A 402 5.46 3.26 21.89
N PRO A 403 4.50 2.63 21.15
CA PRO A 403 4.79 1.91 19.90
C PRO A 403 5.49 2.76 18.85
N GLN A 404 5.20 4.07 18.81
CA GLN A 404 5.81 5.01 17.86
C GLN A 404 7.29 5.30 18.12
N ASN A 405 7.85 4.85 19.24
CA ASN A 405 9.28 4.99 19.52
C ASN A 405 10.14 3.92 18.82
N ASP A 406 9.53 2.90 18.23
CA ASP A 406 10.22 1.92 17.37
C ASP A 406 10.14 2.36 15.90
N PRO A 407 11.25 2.85 15.30
CA PRO A 407 11.24 3.33 13.92
C PRO A 407 10.92 2.24 12.90
N THR A 408 11.25 0.98 13.20
CA THR A 408 10.98 -0.16 12.31
C THR A 408 9.50 -0.52 12.32
N LEU A 409 8.90 -0.54 13.51
CA LEU A 409 7.48 -0.74 13.66
C LEU A 409 6.70 0.40 12.99
N LEU A 410 7.14 1.65 13.18
CA LEU A 410 6.50 2.83 12.61
C LEU A 410 6.51 2.82 11.07
N GLU A 411 7.65 2.49 10.45
CA GLU A 411 7.74 2.31 8.99
C GLU A 411 6.81 1.19 8.51
N SER A 412 6.83 0.04 9.19
CA SER A 412 5.93 -1.09 8.87
C SER A 412 4.45 -0.71 9.03
N ALA A 413 4.12 0.10 10.05
CA ALA A 413 2.76 0.58 10.29
C ALA A 413 2.29 1.54 9.18
N VAL A 414 3.12 2.50 8.79
CA VAL A 414 2.80 3.42 7.68
C VAL A 414 2.57 2.65 6.38
N ARG A 415 3.44 1.68 6.04
CA ARG A 415 3.25 0.82 4.86
C ARG A 415 1.92 0.10 4.88
N GLU A 416 1.58 -0.51 6.02
CA GLU A 416 0.34 -1.27 6.14
C GLU A 416 -0.89 -0.36 6.08
N CYS A 417 -0.83 0.83 6.68
CA CYS A 417 -1.90 1.84 6.58
C CYS A 417 -2.12 2.27 5.12
N VAL A 418 -1.04 2.56 4.39
CA VAL A 418 -1.11 2.93 2.97
C VAL A 418 -1.73 1.80 2.15
N ARG A 419 -1.34 0.55 2.39
CA ARG A 419 -1.88 -0.62 1.69
C ARG A 419 -3.38 -0.77 1.91
N ILE A 420 -3.83 -0.71 3.17
CA ILE A 420 -5.25 -0.89 3.52
C ILE A 420 -6.08 0.26 2.96
N LYS A 421 -5.65 1.51 3.23
CA LYS A 421 -6.37 2.68 2.73
C LYS A 421 -6.37 2.73 1.21
N GLY A 422 -5.26 2.40 0.58
CA GLY A 422 -5.14 2.31 -0.86
C GLY A 422 -6.16 1.36 -1.46
N HIS A 423 -6.26 0.15 -0.92
CA HIS A 423 -7.23 -0.87 -1.36
C HIS A 423 -8.69 -0.37 -1.23
N ILE A 424 -9.04 0.24 -0.09
CA ILE A 424 -10.37 0.81 0.12
C ILE A 424 -10.66 1.96 -0.86
N VAL A 425 -9.68 2.82 -1.13
CA VAL A 425 -9.81 3.93 -2.10
C VAL A 425 -9.93 3.43 -3.53
N GLU A 426 -9.22 2.37 -3.90
CA GLU A 426 -9.34 1.74 -5.22
C GLU A 426 -10.75 1.16 -5.44
N ALA A 427 -11.32 0.52 -4.41
CA ALA A 427 -12.67 -0.05 -4.47
C ALA A 427 -13.76 1.05 -4.53
N ASP A 428 -13.59 2.13 -3.76
CA ASP A 428 -14.56 3.24 -3.68
C ASP A 428 -13.88 4.63 -3.72
N PRO A 429 -13.45 5.10 -4.91
CA PRO A 429 -12.75 6.38 -5.06
C PRO A 429 -13.56 7.61 -4.59
N PHE A 430 -14.89 7.53 -4.64
CA PHE A 430 -15.81 8.66 -4.40
C PHE A 430 -16.54 8.60 -3.06
N GLU A 431 -16.19 7.64 -2.18
CA GLU A 431 -16.81 7.48 -0.84
C GLU A 431 -18.34 7.31 -0.88
N ARG A 432 -18.79 6.44 -1.75
CA ARG A 432 -20.23 6.14 -1.87
C ARG A 432 -20.68 5.05 -0.90
N ASP A 433 -19.82 4.04 -0.65
CA ASP A 433 -20.15 2.84 0.13
C ASP A 433 -18.99 2.37 1.03
N GLU A 434 -18.08 1.55 0.52
CA GLU A 434 -17.04 0.86 1.31
C GLU A 434 -16.06 1.82 2.00
N ARG A 435 -15.71 2.92 1.34
CA ARG A 435 -14.79 3.92 1.92
C ARG A 435 -15.31 4.56 3.21
N ARG A 436 -16.60 4.43 3.51
CA ARG A 436 -17.21 4.91 4.77
C ARG A 436 -16.61 4.23 6.01
N VAL A 437 -16.03 3.03 5.90
CA VAL A 437 -15.34 2.35 7.01
C VAL A 437 -14.21 3.19 7.59
N LEU A 438 -13.59 4.06 6.77
CA LEU A 438 -12.54 4.99 7.20
C LEU A 438 -13.03 6.05 8.19
N ASN A 439 -14.35 6.23 8.33
CA ASN A 439 -14.96 7.14 9.31
C ASN A 439 -15.11 6.51 10.72
N LEU A 440 -14.51 5.34 10.97
CA LEU A 440 -14.45 4.74 12.30
C LEU A 440 -13.86 5.74 13.31
N GLY A 441 -14.59 6.00 14.38
CA GLY A 441 -14.21 6.99 15.42
C GLY A 441 -14.46 8.46 15.05
N HIS A 442 -14.60 8.79 13.75
CA HIS A 442 -14.64 10.17 13.28
C HIS A 442 -15.97 10.89 13.56
N THR A 443 -17.10 10.19 13.58
CA THR A 443 -18.42 10.83 13.82
C THR A 443 -18.45 11.54 15.18
N LEU A 444 -18.01 10.88 16.24
CA LEU A 444 -17.87 11.49 17.55
C LEU A 444 -16.63 12.40 17.62
N GLY A 445 -15.51 11.98 17.02
CA GLY A 445 -14.27 12.77 17.01
C GLY A 445 -14.45 14.18 16.47
N HIS A 446 -15.08 14.36 15.31
CA HIS A 446 -15.38 15.68 14.74
C HIS A 446 -16.34 16.52 15.61
N ALA A 447 -17.29 15.87 16.28
CA ALA A 447 -18.18 16.56 17.21
C ALA A 447 -17.41 17.08 18.43
N ILE A 448 -16.48 16.28 18.98
CA ILE A 448 -15.59 16.67 20.08
C ILE A 448 -14.70 17.85 19.67
N GLU A 449 -14.03 17.78 18.50
CA GLU A 449 -13.20 18.89 17.99
C GLU A 449 -14.01 20.20 17.89
N THR A 450 -15.24 20.09 17.39
CA THR A 450 -16.12 21.26 17.21
C THR A 450 -16.58 21.83 18.54
N ALA A 451 -17.01 20.97 19.48
CA ALA A 451 -17.52 21.38 20.79
C ALA A 451 -16.42 21.93 21.71
N ALA A 452 -15.19 21.39 21.62
CA ALA A 452 -14.06 21.87 22.41
C ALA A 452 -13.48 23.19 21.90
N GLY A 453 -13.81 23.60 20.69
CA GLY A 453 -13.15 24.69 19.97
C GLY A 453 -11.81 24.27 19.36
N TYR A 454 -11.55 24.76 18.16
CA TYR A 454 -10.39 24.36 17.38
C TYR A 454 -9.06 24.64 18.13
N GLY A 455 -8.17 23.64 18.13
CA GLY A 455 -6.84 23.72 18.74
C GLY A 455 -6.75 23.27 20.21
N THR A 456 -7.88 23.12 20.91
CA THR A 456 -7.92 22.63 22.30
C THR A 456 -7.64 21.13 22.35
N ILE A 457 -8.35 20.36 21.52
CA ILE A 457 -8.19 18.91 21.34
C ILE A 457 -7.72 18.69 19.91
N SER A 458 -6.63 17.95 19.73
CA SER A 458 -6.13 17.62 18.40
C SER A 458 -7.03 16.59 17.72
N HIS A 459 -6.95 16.52 16.38
CA HIS A 459 -7.71 15.53 15.60
C HIS A 459 -7.47 14.10 16.08
N GLY A 460 -6.22 13.69 16.27
CA GLY A 460 -5.90 12.34 16.73
C GLY A 460 -6.40 12.05 18.15
N GLU A 461 -6.37 13.04 19.07
CA GLU A 461 -6.95 12.89 20.39
C GLU A 461 -8.48 12.67 20.31
N ALA A 462 -9.17 13.43 19.47
CA ALA A 462 -10.60 13.29 19.26
C ALA A 462 -10.97 11.94 18.61
N VAL A 463 -10.21 11.49 17.61
CA VAL A 463 -10.38 10.18 16.96
C VAL A 463 -10.13 9.04 17.96
N SER A 464 -9.11 9.15 18.83
CA SER A 464 -8.84 8.17 19.88
C SER A 464 -10.05 7.96 20.79
N ILE A 465 -10.66 9.03 21.27
CA ILE A 465 -11.89 8.98 22.09
C ILE A 465 -13.03 8.35 21.29
N GLY A 466 -13.18 8.73 20.03
CA GLY A 466 -14.20 8.18 19.14
C GLY A 466 -14.05 6.68 18.87
N LEU A 467 -12.81 6.18 18.76
CA LEU A 467 -12.52 4.74 18.62
C LEU A 467 -12.96 3.95 19.85
N VAL A 468 -12.63 4.46 21.05
CA VAL A 468 -13.04 3.84 22.30
C VAL A 468 -14.56 3.86 22.47
N ALA A 469 -15.22 4.97 22.12
CA ALA A 469 -16.68 5.05 22.15
C ALA A 469 -17.35 4.04 21.21
N ALA A 470 -16.84 3.91 19.98
CA ALA A 470 -17.35 2.93 19.02
C ALA A 470 -17.17 1.47 19.53
N LEU A 471 -16.02 1.17 20.16
CA LEU A 471 -15.78 -0.13 20.79
C LEU A 471 -16.68 -0.38 22.00
N ASN A 472 -16.90 0.61 22.87
CA ASN A 472 -17.84 0.51 23.99
C ASN A 472 -19.25 0.18 23.51
N VAL A 473 -19.74 0.81 22.42
CA VAL A 473 -21.01 0.45 21.78
C VAL A 473 -20.99 -0.99 21.29
N SER A 474 -19.92 -1.40 20.61
CA SER A 474 -19.76 -2.77 20.09
C SER A 474 -19.80 -3.82 21.19
N VAL A 475 -19.10 -3.60 22.30
CA VAL A 475 -19.10 -4.52 23.45
C VAL A 475 -20.48 -4.58 24.11
N LYS A 476 -21.13 -3.42 24.33
CA LYS A 476 -22.48 -3.35 24.90
C LYS A 476 -23.52 -4.06 24.06
N ARG A 477 -23.35 -4.05 22.74
CA ARG A 477 -24.23 -4.76 21.79
C ARG A 477 -23.83 -6.24 21.60
N GLY A 478 -22.80 -6.73 22.26
CA GLY A 478 -22.30 -8.10 22.10
C GLY A 478 -21.66 -8.38 20.74
N VAL A 479 -21.21 -7.32 20.03
CA VAL A 479 -20.60 -7.42 18.70
C VAL A 479 -19.07 -7.59 18.83
N ALA A 480 -18.46 -6.99 19.85
CA ALA A 480 -17.03 -7.10 20.12
C ALA A 480 -16.79 -7.63 21.55
N THR A 481 -15.56 -8.10 21.81
CA THR A 481 -15.16 -8.59 23.14
C THR A 481 -14.60 -7.46 24.02
N SER A 482 -14.73 -7.60 25.34
CA SER A 482 -14.09 -6.68 26.29
C SER A 482 -12.58 -6.68 26.17
N ASP A 483 -11.95 -7.83 25.88
CA ASP A 483 -10.50 -7.94 25.70
C ASP A 483 -10.00 -7.09 24.52
N PHE A 484 -10.77 -7.02 23.44
CA PHE A 484 -10.44 -6.17 22.29
C PHE A 484 -10.51 -4.68 22.65
N LEU A 485 -11.53 -4.27 23.41
CA LEU A 485 -11.66 -2.92 23.92
C LEU A 485 -10.47 -2.54 24.81
N GLU A 486 -10.14 -3.37 25.79
CA GLU A 486 -9.03 -3.09 26.71
C GLU A 486 -7.66 -3.11 26.02
N ALA A 487 -7.46 -4.01 25.07
CA ALA A 487 -6.26 -4.01 24.24
C ALA A 487 -6.13 -2.71 23.42
N THR A 488 -7.23 -2.22 22.83
CA THR A 488 -7.23 -0.95 22.08
C THR A 488 -6.93 0.24 22.99
N LYS A 489 -7.56 0.31 24.17
CA LYS A 489 -7.26 1.34 25.17
C LYS A 489 -5.78 1.33 25.57
N ALA A 490 -5.22 0.14 25.83
CA ALA A 490 -3.81 0.01 26.21
C ALA A 490 -2.87 0.56 25.12
N ILE A 491 -3.14 0.27 23.83
CA ILE A 491 -2.35 0.80 22.72
C ILE A 491 -2.45 2.33 22.65
N LEU A 492 -3.65 2.89 22.76
CA LEU A 492 -3.88 4.34 22.69
C LEU A 492 -3.21 5.06 23.86
N ILE A 493 -3.36 4.56 25.10
CA ILE A 493 -2.72 5.12 26.30
C ILE A 493 -1.19 5.05 26.17
N ALA A 494 -0.62 3.92 25.77
CA ALA A 494 0.81 3.77 25.55
C ALA A 494 1.34 4.73 24.48
N SER A 495 0.51 5.08 23.50
CA SER A 495 0.82 6.07 22.47
C SER A 495 0.69 7.52 22.96
N GLY A 496 0.25 7.75 24.21
CA GLY A 496 0.04 9.09 24.77
C GLY A 496 -1.29 9.74 24.38
N LEU A 497 -2.29 8.94 24.01
CA LEU A 497 -3.61 9.41 23.57
C LEU A 497 -4.67 9.27 24.66
N PRO A 498 -5.64 10.20 24.77
CA PRO A 498 -6.76 10.09 25.68
C PRO A 498 -7.74 9.00 25.24
N VAL A 499 -8.30 8.31 26.22
CA VAL A 499 -9.32 7.26 26.01
C VAL A 499 -10.67 7.60 26.63
N HIS A 500 -10.77 8.76 27.29
CA HIS A 500 -11.98 9.27 27.91
C HIS A 500 -12.29 10.67 27.37
N MET A 501 -13.58 10.95 27.21
CA MET A 501 -14.04 12.25 26.78
C MET A 501 -13.78 13.29 27.89
N PRO A 502 -13.20 14.45 27.59
CA PRO A 502 -13.09 15.54 28.55
C PRO A 502 -14.49 16.11 28.85
N VAL A 503 -14.55 16.90 29.91
CA VAL A 503 -15.80 17.62 30.25
C VAL A 503 -16.06 18.67 29.16
N LEU A 504 -17.12 18.45 28.38
CA LEU A 504 -17.59 19.35 27.32
C LEU A 504 -19.02 19.81 27.60
N ASP A 505 -19.39 20.95 27.04
CA ASP A 505 -20.80 21.38 27.03
C ASP A 505 -21.66 20.39 26.21
N ALA A 506 -22.58 19.73 26.90
CA ALA A 506 -23.48 18.74 26.28
C ALA A 506 -24.33 19.31 25.15
N ALA A 507 -24.75 20.58 25.23
CA ALA A 507 -25.53 21.24 24.19
C ALA A 507 -24.67 21.51 22.94
N ALA A 508 -23.42 21.94 23.14
CA ALA A 508 -22.47 22.15 22.05
C ALA A 508 -22.14 20.82 21.33
N LEU A 509 -21.91 19.74 22.08
CA LEU A 509 -21.63 18.41 21.54
C LEU A 509 -22.83 17.87 20.73
N ALA A 510 -24.04 17.93 21.26
CA ALA A 510 -25.27 17.51 20.57
C ALA A 510 -25.52 18.34 19.30
N SER A 511 -25.29 19.67 19.38
CA SER A 511 -25.39 20.54 18.19
C SER A 511 -24.38 20.18 17.11
N ALA A 512 -23.14 19.87 17.49
CA ALA A 512 -22.08 19.46 16.55
C ALA A 512 -22.42 18.13 15.85
N MET A 513 -22.95 17.15 16.57
CA MET A 513 -23.41 15.87 16.02
C MET A 513 -24.63 16.06 15.10
N GLY A 514 -25.61 16.87 15.48
CA GLY A 514 -26.82 17.14 14.68
C GLY A 514 -26.52 17.86 13.35
N ASN A 515 -25.43 18.63 13.26
CA ASN A 515 -25.02 19.29 12.03
C ASN A 515 -24.47 18.31 10.98
N ASP A 516 -23.86 17.22 11.40
CA ASP A 516 -23.39 16.16 10.48
C ASP A 516 -24.58 15.37 9.88
N LYS A 517 -25.65 15.16 10.67
CA LYS A 517 -26.91 14.53 10.21
C LYS A 517 -27.61 15.33 9.10
N LYS A 518 -27.63 16.67 9.19
CA LYS A 518 -28.27 17.53 8.19
C LYS A 518 -27.56 17.54 6.84
N ARG A 519 -26.30 17.10 6.77
CA ARG A 519 -25.49 17.06 5.55
C ARG A 519 -25.63 15.78 4.75
N ARG A 520 -26.19 14.71 5.33
CA ARG A 520 -26.31 13.39 4.70
C ARG A 520 -27.79 13.08 4.43
N SER A 521 -28.16 12.97 3.15
CA SER A 521 -29.52 12.58 2.72
C SER A 521 -29.89 11.14 3.10
N SER A 522 -28.92 10.29 3.43
CA SER A 522 -29.08 8.86 3.73
C SER A 522 -29.13 8.52 5.23
N GLY A 523 -29.18 9.52 6.15
CA GLY A 523 -29.08 9.29 7.59
C GLY A 523 -27.63 9.12 8.08
N LEU A 524 -27.46 9.12 9.42
CA LEU A 524 -26.17 8.85 10.05
C LEU A 524 -25.85 7.36 9.95
N THR A 525 -24.67 7.06 9.41
CA THR A 525 -24.09 5.72 9.44
C THR A 525 -22.89 5.71 10.38
N PHE A 526 -22.77 4.66 11.18
CA PHE A 526 -21.67 4.46 12.12
C PHE A 526 -20.88 3.23 11.72
N VAL A 527 -19.60 3.22 12.10
CA VAL A 527 -18.74 2.07 11.92
C VAL A 527 -18.50 1.46 13.30
N LEU A 528 -18.86 0.21 13.48
CA LEU A 528 -18.66 -0.54 14.71
C LEU A 528 -17.56 -1.59 14.52
N PRO A 529 -16.50 -1.58 15.35
CA PRO A 529 -15.50 -2.64 15.36
C PRO A 529 -16.08 -3.97 15.84
N VAL A 530 -15.71 -5.07 15.18
CA VAL A 530 -16.11 -6.44 15.55
C VAL A 530 -14.92 -7.19 16.15
N ALA A 531 -13.82 -7.20 15.42
CA ALA A 531 -12.54 -7.76 15.80
C ALA A 531 -11.43 -7.00 15.08
N PRO A 532 -10.15 -7.15 15.45
CA PRO A 532 -9.06 -6.60 14.64
C PRO A 532 -9.16 -7.09 13.18
N GLY A 533 -9.26 -6.14 12.24
CA GLY A 533 -9.43 -6.42 10.80
C GLY A 533 -10.89 -6.57 10.36
N GLU A 534 -11.87 -6.45 11.26
CA GLU A 534 -13.29 -6.58 10.92
C GLU A 534 -14.11 -5.44 11.52
N VAL A 535 -14.88 -4.75 10.68
CA VAL A 535 -15.80 -3.68 11.07
C VAL A 535 -17.15 -3.84 10.37
N ARG A 536 -18.22 -3.24 10.92
CA ARG A 536 -19.57 -3.20 10.33
C ARG A 536 -20.07 -1.79 10.23
N ILE A 537 -20.67 -1.45 9.09
CA ILE A 537 -21.42 -0.21 8.90
C ILE A 537 -22.85 -0.45 9.37
N VAL A 538 -23.34 0.40 10.29
CA VAL A 538 -24.68 0.33 10.86
C VAL A 538 -25.37 1.70 10.82
N SER A 539 -26.68 1.72 10.86
CA SER A 539 -27.49 2.97 10.82
C SER A 539 -28.40 3.15 12.02
N ASP A 540 -28.34 2.23 12.99
CA ASP A 540 -29.23 2.15 14.15
C ASP A 540 -28.59 2.59 15.48
N VAL A 541 -27.36 3.13 15.44
CA VAL A 541 -26.70 3.73 16.61
C VAL A 541 -27.22 5.15 16.79
N THR A 542 -27.61 5.51 18.01
CA THR A 542 -28.05 6.85 18.35
C THR A 542 -26.91 7.74 18.85
N GLU A 543 -27.06 9.06 18.68
CA GLU A 543 -26.11 10.05 19.19
C GLU A 543 -25.92 9.91 20.71
N ASP A 544 -27.03 9.72 21.46
CA ASP A 544 -27.01 9.50 22.89
C ASP A 544 -26.28 8.23 23.32
N GLU A 545 -26.35 7.18 22.50
CA GLU A 545 -25.64 5.93 22.76
C GLU A 545 -24.12 6.13 22.66
N LEU A 546 -23.66 6.88 21.64
CA LEU A 546 -22.24 7.21 21.46
C LEU A 546 -21.71 8.13 22.54
N ILE A 547 -22.47 9.18 22.91
CA ILE A 547 -22.05 10.11 23.98
C ILE A 547 -21.92 9.37 25.31
N ARG A 548 -22.90 8.54 25.67
CA ARG A 548 -22.82 7.69 26.88
C ARG A 548 -21.65 6.71 26.83
N ALA A 549 -21.36 6.16 25.67
CA ALA A 549 -20.24 5.24 25.47
C ALA A 549 -18.86 5.93 25.58
N ALA A 550 -18.79 7.23 25.30
CA ALA A 550 -17.55 8.02 25.43
C ALA A 550 -17.28 8.48 26.87
N THR A 551 -18.30 8.48 27.73
CA THR A 551 -18.21 8.88 29.15
C THR A 551 -18.08 7.68 30.10
N ALA A 552 -18.25 6.47 29.62
CA ALA A 552 -18.09 5.22 30.33
C ALA A 552 -16.61 4.79 30.32
#